data_0bd14bcea4428171204382ed5245fad5
#
_entry.id   0bd14bcea4428171204382ed5245fad5
#
_cell.length_a   1.000
_cell.length_b   1.000
_cell.length_c   1.000
_cell.angle_alpha   90.00
_cell.angle_beta   90.00
_cell.angle_gamma   90.00
#
_symmetry.space_group_name_H-M   'P 1'
#
loop_
_entity.id
_entity.type
_entity.pdbx_description
1 polymer ?
#
loop_
_entity_poly.entity_id
_entity_poly.type
_entity_poly.pdbx_seq_one_letter_code
_entity_poly.pdbx_strand_id
1 'polypeptide(L)'
;MIEITQVNASLDEADDENACLIVGKRVAKRVLRCKDSEIKSIELHRKSIDARKKRDVHFILSFRVELTSPHLEREAVDSVAERDRSRVRAIEDDEPSFPSPASDAPQERPVVVGAGCAGLFAALTLAEAGLKPLLIERGDPAFRRSQAIDLFLKERILDPESNIQFGLGGAGTFSDGKLNTGTKNTRPSPYPRNLRRGGRAPRYSMGCQAAQLAPTSFPRLSPLYPSASSSSEVSSVIERSSSTFASTRLAPSPVLMSNRPKTPLASQSRQSTSSSPAGILLAIFFELLKDHNVALAQKTFAMGVRIEHPQCDIDRAQYGASAGHPALGAAPYKLVAHLPNGRSVFSFCMCPGGQVVAASSEPCHLCVNGASLNARDGRNANAALLVNVTPEDLPNDDPLAGIELQRACEAAAYRLGGSNWNAPAQLVGDFLAGRASKTPGKVKPTYPLGVTWTAIDEALPQHIVESLRLGLPLLGKKLRGYDRPDAVLTGVETRSSSPVTVTRDRACHAVSTPGLYPCGEGAGYAGGIMSAATDGIRCAEALIADL
;
A
#
# COMPACT_ATOMS: atom_id res chain seq x y z
N MET A 1 -14.95 18.80 -21.45
CA MET A 1 -15.67 18.08 -20.36
C MET A 1 -15.83 18.98 -19.16
N ILE A 2 -16.90 18.85 -18.36
CA ILE A 2 -17.19 19.70 -17.20
C ILE A 2 -17.18 18.84 -15.94
N GLU A 3 -16.50 19.28 -14.88
CA GLU A 3 -16.57 18.64 -13.58
C GLU A 3 -17.48 19.43 -12.64
N ILE A 4 -18.44 18.74 -12.01
CA ILE A 4 -19.32 19.29 -10.97
C ILE A 4 -18.99 18.57 -9.67
N THR A 5 -18.55 19.34 -8.65
CA THR A 5 -18.12 18.81 -7.36
C THR A 5 -19.10 19.20 -6.24
N GLN A 6 -18.89 18.66 -5.02
CA GLN A 6 -19.64 19.01 -3.81
C GLN A 6 -21.17 18.91 -3.95
N VAL A 7 -21.62 17.86 -4.62
CA VAL A 7 -23.05 17.56 -4.74
C VAL A 7 -23.49 16.72 -3.55
N ASN A 8 -24.29 17.28 -2.66
CA ASN A 8 -24.86 16.55 -1.53
C ASN A 8 -26.03 15.68 -1.99
N ALA A 9 -26.07 14.43 -1.53
CA ALA A 9 -27.17 13.50 -1.73
C ALA A 9 -27.41 12.71 -0.43
N SER A 10 -28.67 12.45 -0.10
CA SER A 10 -29.01 11.60 1.04
C SER A 10 -28.55 10.15 0.81
N LEU A 11 -28.53 9.36 1.85
CA LEU A 11 -28.14 7.95 1.75
C LEU A 11 -29.07 7.15 0.84
N ASP A 12 -30.36 7.45 0.89
CA ASP A 12 -31.40 6.78 0.09
C ASP A 12 -31.43 7.26 -1.38
N GLU A 13 -31.07 8.56 -1.64
CA GLU A 13 -31.04 9.11 -2.99
C GLU A 13 -29.84 8.63 -3.82
N ALA A 14 -28.81 8.09 -3.20
CA ALA A 14 -27.56 7.72 -3.86
C ALA A 14 -27.02 6.40 -3.30
N ASP A 15 -27.88 5.43 -3.09
CA ASP A 15 -27.54 4.13 -2.52
C ASP A 15 -26.64 3.30 -3.46
N ASP A 16 -26.94 3.32 -4.77
CA ASP A 16 -26.15 2.66 -5.80
C ASP A 16 -25.61 3.64 -6.88
N GLU A 17 -24.91 3.11 -7.87
CA GLU A 17 -24.30 3.91 -8.94
C GLU A 17 -25.36 4.53 -9.87
N ASN A 18 -26.43 3.80 -10.20
CA ASN A 18 -27.50 4.30 -11.04
C ASN A 18 -28.25 5.45 -10.36
N ALA A 19 -28.56 5.30 -9.07
CA ALA A 19 -29.16 6.35 -8.26
C ALA A 19 -28.25 7.60 -8.21
N CYS A 20 -26.93 7.42 -8.05
CA CYS A 20 -25.96 8.53 -8.15
C CYS A 20 -26.03 9.23 -9.51
N LEU A 21 -26.13 8.49 -10.63
CA LEU A 21 -26.22 9.09 -11.97
C LEU A 21 -27.52 9.87 -12.18
N ILE A 22 -28.65 9.43 -11.60
CA ILE A 22 -29.93 10.17 -11.60
C ILE A 22 -29.75 11.51 -10.88
N VAL A 23 -29.12 11.50 -9.69
CA VAL A 23 -28.78 12.73 -8.96
C VAL A 23 -27.87 13.62 -9.81
N GLY A 24 -26.87 13.04 -10.46
CA GLY A 24 -25.92 13.73 -11.32
C GLY A 24 -26.63 14.45 -12.47
N LYS A 25 -27.52 13.76 -13.21
CA LYS A 25 -28.31 14.34 -14.31
C LYS A 25 -29.19 15.51 -13.83
N ARG A 26 -29.88 15.32 -12.71
CA ARG A 26 -30.72 16.37 -12.10
C ARG A 26 -29.89 17.62 -11.77
N VAL A 27 -28.71 17.44 -11.18
CA VAL A 27 -27.83 18.55 -10.81
C VAL A 27 -27.20 19.19 -12.03
N ALA A 28 -26.72 18.42 -13.01
CA ALA A 28 -26.15 18.94 -14.25
C ALA A 28 -27.16 19.85 -14.99
N LYS A 29 -28.36 19.39 -15.21
CA LYS A 29 -29.44 20.19 -15.86
C LYS A 29 -29.68 21.51 -15.12
N ARG A 30 -29.75 21.50 -13.81
CA ARG A 30 -29.98 22.70 -13.00
C ARG A 30 -28.81 23.66 -13.02
N VAL A 31 -27.57 23.15 -12.87
CA VAL A 31 -26.37 23.95 -12.67
C VAL A 31 -25.82 24.47 -13.99
N LEU A 32 -25.82 23.64 -15.03
CA LEU A 32 -25.34 23.97 -16.36
C LEU A 32 -26.45 24.57 -17.26
N ARG A 33 -27.68 24.59 -16.76
CA ARG A 33 -28.87 25.09 -17.51
C ARG A 33 -29.06 24.42 -18.87
N CYS A 34 -28.66 23.13 -18.98
CA CYS A 34 -28.75 22.37 -20.23
C CYS A 34 -29.96 21.43 -20.25
N LYS A 35 -30.36 21.05 -21.45
CA LYS A 35 -31.44 20.06 -21.69
C LYS A 35 -30.87 18.65 -21.59
N ASP A 36 -31.75 17.66 -21.37
CA ASP A 36 -31.34 16.25 -21.28
C ASP A 36 -30.70 15.76 -22.59
N SER A 37 -31.19 16.25 -23.74
CA SER A 37 -30.67 15.95 -25.07
C SER A 37 -29.29 16.55 -25.36
N GLU A 38 -28.86 17.52 -24.58
CA GLU A 38 -27.54 18.16 -24.70
C GLU A 38 -26.46 17.45 -23.88
N ILE A 39 -26.84 16.54 -22.97
CA ILE A 39 -25.91 15.73 -22.20
C ILE A 39 -25.52 14.49 -23.00
N LYS A 40 -24.30 14.44 -23.49
CA LYS A 40 -23.75 13.30 -24.22
C LYS A 40 -23.38 12.14 -23.25
N SER A 41 -22.73 12.46 -22.16
CA SER A 41 -22.40 11.47 -21.13
C SER A 41 -22.31 12.11 -19.73
N ILE A 42 -22.57 11.29 -18.71
CA ILE A 42 -22.34 11.66 -17.32
C ILE A 42 -21.71 10.48 -16.59
N GLU A 43 -20.67 10.77 -15.84
CA GLU A 43 -19.93 9.76 -15.07
C GLU A 43 -19.84 10.18 -13.61
N LEU A 44 -20.03 9.23 -12.70
CA LEU A 44 -19.74 9.43 -11.29
C LEU A 44 -18.20 9.41 -11.10
N HIS A 45 -17.62 10.59 -10.90
CA HIS A 45 -16.17 10.71 -10.70
C HIS A 45 -15.75 10.37 -9.29
N ARG A 46 -16.53 10.79 -8.28
CA ARG A 46 -16.24 10.56 -6.87
C ARG A 46 -17.50 10.41 -6.04
N LYS A 47 -17.52 9.44 -5.14
CA LYS A 47 -18.50 9.28 -4.06
C LYS A 47 -17.76 9.23 -2.75
N SER A 48 -18.09 10.10 -1.80
CA SER A 48 -17.53 10.12 -0.47
C SER A 48 -18.63 10.33 0.56
N ILE A 49 -18.40 9.82 1.78
CA ILE A 49 -19.33 9.96 2.89
C ILE A 49 -18.94 11.18 3.71
N ASP A 50 -19.88 12.09 3.97
CA ASP A 50 -19.72 13.12 4.99
C ASP A 50 -20.45 12.68 6.26
N ALA A 51 -19.67 12.29 7.26
CA ALA A 51 -20.14 11.89 8.58
C ALA A 51 -19.62 12.81 9.71
N ARG A 52 -19.20 14.04 9.36
CA ARG A 52 -18.75 15.04 10.34
C ARG A 52 -19.87 15.39 11.33
N LYS A 53 -21.10 15.47 10.85
CA LYS A 53 -22.31 15.61 11.67
C LYS A 53 -23.03 14.28 11.78
N LYS A 54 -22.95 13.63 12.94
CA LYS A 54 -23.53 12.28 13.17
C LYS A 54 -25.05 12.20 13.00
N ARG A 55 -25.75 13.34 13.00
CA ARG A 55 -27.21 13.44 12.78
C ARG A 55 -27.58 13.66 11.31
N ASP A 56 -26.58 13.93 10.46
CA ASP A 56 -26.75 14.30 9.06
C ASP A 56 -25.62 13.65 8.23
N VAL A 57 -25.64 12.32 8.17
CA VAL A 57 -24.70 11.55 7.36
C VAL A 57 -25.23 11.48 5.93
N HIS A 58 -24.45 11.94 4.97
CA HIS A 58 -24.85 12.01 3.58
C HIS A 58 -23.66 11.77 2.63
N PHE A 59 -23.95 11.59 1.35
CA PHE A 59 -22.92 11.49 0.33
C PHE A 59 -22.54 12.87 -0.23
N ILE A 60 -21.26 13.05 -0.51
CA ILE A 60 -20.74 14.11 -1.36
C ILE A 60 -20.27 13.48 -2.67
N LEU A 61 -20.93 13.85 -3.75
CA LEU A 61 -20.69 13.33 -5.08
C LEU A 61 -19.97 14.34 -5.95
N SER A 62 -19.21 13.85 -6.92
CA SER A 62 -18.64 14.65 -8.02
C SER A 62 -18.91 13.93 -9.33
N PHE A 63 -19.25 14.69 -10.34
CA PHE A 63 -19.61 14.16 -11.67
C PHE A 63 -18.74 14.80 -12.74
N ARG A 64 -18.45 14.03 -13.78
CA ARG A 64 -17.95 14.53 -15.05
C ARG A 64 -19.06 14.48 -16.06
N VAL A 65 -19.30 15.59 -16.73
CA VAL A 65 -20.38 15.79 -17.68
C VAL A 65 -19.77 16.18 -19.02
N GLU A 66 -20.13 15.46 -20.06
CA GLU A 66 -19.77 15.78 -21.43
C GLU A 66 -21.06 16.24 -22.15
N LEU A 67 -21.03 17.41 -22.73
CA LEU A 67 -22.14 17.91 -23.57
C LEU A 67 -21.90 17.53 -25.03
N THR A 68 -22.95 17.65 -25.85
CA THR A 68 -22.92 17.25 -27.25
C THR A 68 -21.96 18.07 -28.12
N SER A 69 -21.55 19.24 -27.67
CA SER A 69 -20.48 20.02 -28.32
C SER A 69 -19.60 20.81 -27.34
N PRO A 70 -18.33 21.06 -27.71
CA PRO A 70 -17.42 21.90 -26.90
C PRO A 70 -17.87 23.35 -26.74
N HIS A 71 -18.71 23.86 -27.69
CA HIS A 71 -19.28 25.20 -27.61
C HIS A 71 -20.29 25.26 -26.46
N LEU A 72 -21.21 24.30 -26.39
CA LEU A 72 -22.19 24.20 -25.30
C LEU A 72 -21.50 24.03 -23.93
N GLU A 73 -20.37 23.31 -23.87
CA GLU A 73 -19.62 23.18 -22.62
C GLU A 73 -19.09 24.52 -22.12
N ARG A 74 -18.56 25.35 -23.01
CA ARG A 74 -18.04 26.69 -22.64
C ARG A 74 -19.17 27.60 -22.22
N GLU A 75 -20.23 27.70 -22.99
CA GLU A 75 -21.43 28.49 -22.65
C GLU A 75 -22.03 28.04 -21.31
N ALA A 76 -22.14 26.73 -21.09
CA ALA A 76 -22.67 26.19 -19.85
C ALA A 76 -21.81 26.59 -18.64
N VAL A 77 -20.49 26.52 -18.75
CA VAL A 77 -19.56 26.93 -17.65
C VAL A 77 -19.64 28.44 -17.40
N ASP A 78 -19.70 29.24 -18.46
CA ASP A 78 -19.77 30.71 -18.34
C ASP A 78 -21.11 31.16 -17.73
N SER A 79 -22.18 30.42 -18.01
CA SER A 79 -23.54 30.73 -17.51
C SER A 79 -23.83 30.26 -16.09
N VAL A 80 -22.87 29.58 -15.45
CA VAL A 80 -23.02 29.08 -14.07
C VAL A 80 -23.28 30.22 -13.10
N ALA A 81 -24.34 30.09 -12.31
CA ALA A 81 -24.66 31.07 -11.28
C ALA A 81 -23.52 31.22 -10.25
N GLU A 82 -23.32 32.45 -9.74
CA GLU A 82 -22.24 32.79 -8.82
C GLU A 82 -22.13 31.81 -7.63
N ARG A 83 -23.26 31.45 -7.04
CA ARG A 83 -23.34 30.46 -5.93
C ARG A 83 -22.79 29.07 -6.24
N ASP A 84 -22.77 28.70 -7.54
CA ASP A 84 -22.35 27.37 -8.02
C ASP A 84 -20.97 27.39 -8.67
N ARG A 85 -20.41 28.58 -8.91
CA ARG A 85 -19.16 28.79 -9.66
C ARG A 85 -17.96 28.05 -9.04
N SER A 86 -17.87 27.99 -7.71
CA SER A 86 -16.76 27.33 -7.00
C SER A 86 -16.74 25.81 -7.14
N ARG A 87 -17.86 25.20 -7.57
CA ARG A 87 -18.02 23.74 -7.70
C ARG A 87 -18.08 23.25 -9.14
N VAL A 88 -18.02 24.14 -10.12
CA VAL A 88 -18.06 23.81 -11.54
C VAL A 88 -16.78 24.28 -12.21
N ARG A 89 -16.14 23.43 -12.95
CA ARG A 89 -14.95 23.78 -13.73
C ARG A 89 -14.89 23.01 -15.04
N ALA A 90 -14.39 23.67 -16.07
CA ALA A 90 -13.95 22.97 -17.27
C ALA A 90 -12.73 22.11 -16.93
N ILE A 91 -12.69 20.91 -17.45
CA ILE A 91 -11.54 20.02 -17.35
C ILE A 91 -11.13 19.58 -18.76
N GLU A 92 -9.85 19.64 -19.03
CA GLU A 92 -9.30 19.02 -20.23
C GLU A 92 -9.27 17.51 -20.03
N ASP A 93 -9.39 16.80 -21.12
CA ASP A 93 -9.34 15.36 -21.11
C ASP A 93 -7.87 14.94 -21.20
N ASP A 94 -7.18 14.97 -20.05
CA ASP A 94 -5.82 14.48 -19.94
C ASP A 94 -5.82 12.97 -20.18
N GLU A 95 -5.65 12.56 -21.43
CA GLU A 95 -5.24 11.18 -21.68
C GLU A 95 -3.84 10.97 -21.10
N PRO A 96 -3.61 9.83 -20.40
CA PRO A 96 -2.28 9.52 -19.93
C PRO A 96 -1.35 9.45 -21.13
N SER A 97 -0.46 10.42 -21.25
CA SER A 97 0.60 10.38 -22.24
C SER A 97 1.70 9.46 -21.71
N PHE A 98 1.92 8.36 -22.41
CA PHE A 98 3.15 7.60 -22.23
C PHE A 98 4.31 8.35 -22.88
N PRO A 99 5.54 8.19 -22.36
CA PRO A 99 6.69 8.80 -22.98
C PRO A 99 6.80 8.35 -24.45
N SER A 100 7.23 9.27 -25.31
CA SER A 100 7.49 8.95 -26.72
C SER A 100 8.47 7.79 -26.80
N PRO A 101 8.34 6.90 -27.80
CA PRO A 101 9.31 5.84 -28.02
C PRO A 101 10.72 6.43 -28.09
N ALA A 102 11.69 5.80 -27.44
CA ALA A 102 13.09 6.16 -27.58
C ALA A 102 13.48 6.10 -29.06
N SER A 103 14.15 7.13 -29.56
CA SER A 103 14.55 7.23 -30.99
C SER A 103 15.47 6.09 -31.41
N ASP A 104 16.31 5.64 -30.49
CA ASP A 104 17.21 4.52 -30.67
C ASP A 104 17.08 3.55 -29.49
N ALA A 105 16.64 2.33 -29.77
CA ALA A 105 16.60 1.31 -28.75
C ALA A 105 18.03 0.95 -28.31
N PRO A 106 18.35 1.06 -26.98
CA PRO A 106 19.69 0.71 -26.51
C PRO A 106 20.00 -0.76 -26.82
N GLN A 107 21.27 -1.07 -27.11
CA GLN A 107 21.70 -2.46 -27.28
C GLN A 107 21.46 -3.31 -26.04
N GLU A 108 21.52 -2.69 -24.86
CA GLU A 108 21.32 -3.33 -23.57
C GLU A 108 19.92 -3.07 -23.03
N ARG A 109 19.28 -4.13 -22.57
CA ARG A 109 17.94 -4.07 -21.99
C ARG A 109 17.97 -3.43 -20.60
N PRO A 110 17.08 -2.48 -20.27
CA PRO A 110 16.91 -2.03 -18.90
C PRO A 110 16.54 -3.21 -17.98
N VAL A 111 17.14 -3.28 -16.80
CA VAL A 111 16.86 -4.30 -15.80
C VAL A 111 16.03 -3.67 -14.68
N VAL A 112 14.89 -4.26 -14.38
CA VAL A 112 14.01 -3.88 -13.27
C VAL A 112 14.06 -4.98 -12.21
N VAL A 113 14.54 -4.66 -11.02
CA VAL A 113 14.69 -5.62 -9.92
C VAL A 113 13.56 -5.44 -8.91
N GLY A 114 12.76 -6.49 -8.73
CA GLY A 114 11.57 -6.53 -7.88
C GLY A 114 10.28 -6.26 -8.66
N ALA A 115 9.33 -7.19 -8.60
CA ALA A 115 8.01 -7.08 -9.23
C ALA A 115 6.91 -6.66 -8.25
N GLY A 116 7.22 -5.75 -7.32
CA GLY A 116 6.24 -5.00 -6.56
C GLY A 116 5.59 -3.89 -7.40
N CYS A 117 4.71 -3.09 -6.79
CA CYS A 117 3.98 -2.04 -7.53
C CYS A 117 4.90 -1.09 -8.30
N ALA A 118 6.00 -0.64 -7.71
CA ALA A 118 6.94 0.24 -8.40
C ALA A 118 7.57 -0.43 -9.63
N GLY A 119 8.07 -1.66 -9.49
CA GLY A 119 8.73 -2.36 -10.59
C GLY A 119 7.80 -2.75 -11.71
N LEU A 120 6.58 -3.18 -11.41
CA LEU A 120 5.58 -3.49 -12.43
C LEU A 120 5.24 -2.26 -13.28
N PHE A 121 5.02 -1.10 -12.65
CA PHE A 121 4.72 0.13 -13.39
C PHE A 121 5.94 0.73 -14.08
N ALA A 122 7.13 0.57 -13.51
CA ALA A 122 8.37 0.94 -14.20
C ALA A 122 8.58 0.08 -15.44
N ALA A 123 8.46 -1.24 -15.34
CA ALA A 123 8.60 -2.15 -16.48
C ALA A 123 7.52 -1.88 -17.55
N LEU A 124 6.28 -1.58 -17.15
CA LEU A 124 5.23 -1.19 -18.09
C LEU A 124 5.61 0.09 -18.85
N THR A 125 6.04 1.13 -18.14
CA THR A 125 6.43 2.42 -18.75
C THR A 125 7.59 2.25 -19.73
N LEU A 126 8.61 1.47 -19.38
CA LEU A 126 9.73 1.15 -20.25
C LEU A 126 9.28 0.37 -21.49
N ALA A 127 8.37 -0.59 -21.33
CA ALA A 127 7.84 -1.37 -22.44
C ALA A 127 7.00 -0.52 -23.41
N GLU A 128 6.17 0.38 -22.90
CA GLU A 128 5.37 1.33 -23.70
C GLU A 128 6.26 2.31 -24.48
N ALA A 129 7.45 2.64 -23.95
CA ALA A 129 8.46 3.41 -24.66
C ALA A 129 9.25 2.59 -25.70
N GLY A 130 8.87 1.34 -25.96
CA GLY A 130 9.54 0.47 -26.95
C GLY A 130 10.79 -0.24 -26.44
N LEU A 131 11.20 0.02 -25.20
CA LEU A 131 12.30 -0.70 -24.56
C LEU A 131 11.81 -2.10 -24.14
N LYS A 132 12.71 -3.07 -24.12
CA LYS A 132 12.39 -4.46 -23.74
C LYS A 132 12.94 -4.76 -22.34
N PRO A 133 12.36 -4.22 -21.25
CA PRO A 133 12.94 -4.37 -19.93
C PRO A 133 13.01 -5.85 -19.51
N LEU A 134 14.02 -6.19 -18.71
CA LEU A 134 14.12 -7.46 -18.00
C LEU A 134 13.61 -7.23 -16.58
N LEU A 135 12.44 -7.80 -16.24
CA LEU A 135 11.88 -7.77 -14.89
C LEU A 135 12.30 -9.02 -14.13
N ILE A 136 12.96 -8.82 -12.99
CA ILE A 136 13.44 -9.90 -12.12
C ILE A 136 12.65 -9.86 -10.81
N GLU A 137 12.07 -11.00 -10.43
CA GLU A 137 11.41 -11.20 -9.14
C GLU A 137 11.95 -12.50 -8.53
N ARG A 138 12.21 -12.47 -7.22
CA ARG A 138 12.76 -13.61 -6.52
C ARG A 138 11.70 -14.55 -5.99
N GLY A 139 10.62 -13.97 -5.45
CA GLY A 139 9.53 -14.74 -4.87
C GLY A 139 8.56 -15.27 -5.92
N ASP A 140 7.71 -16.18 -5.50
CA ASP A 140 6.81 -16.93 -6.34
C ASP A 140 5.70 -16.09 -7.01
N PRO A 141 5.10 -16.62 -8.10
CA PRO A 141 3.84 -16.12 -8.65
C PRO A 141 2.70 -16.20 -7.64
N ALA A 142 1.66 -15.35 -7.83
CA ALA A 142 0.57 -15.18 -6.87
C ALA A 142 -0.09 -16.51 -6.42
N PHE A 143 -0.26 -17.48 -7.32
CA PHE A 143 -0.88 -18.76 -6.97
C PHE A 143 -0.01 -19.63 -6.04
N ARG A 144 1.32 -19.66 -6.24
CA ARG A 144 2.26 -20.35 -5.34
C ARG A 144 2.39 -19.62 -4.01
N ARG A 145 2.39 -18.28 -4.04
CA ARG A 145 2.35 -17.45 -2.83
C ARG A 145 1.14 -17.79 -1.96
N SER A 146 -0.04 -17.96 -2.56
CA SER A 146 -1.23 -18.37 -1.82
C SER A 146 -1.03 -19.73 -1.14
N GLN A 147 -0.38 -20.69 -1.83
CA GLN A 147 -0.07 -22.00 -1.26
C GLN A 147 0.94 -21.89 -0.10
N ALA A 148 1.99 -21.07 -0.25
CA ALA A 148 2.97 -20.83 0.81
C ALA A 148 2.33 -20.16 2.04
N ILE A 149 1.42 -19.20 1.83
CA ILE A 149 0.66 -18.55 2.91
C ILE A 149 -0.26 -19.58 3.59
N ASP A 150 -0.97 -20.41 2.83
CA ASP A 150 -1.84 -21.44 3.39
C ASP A 150 -1.05 -22.46 4.21
N LEU A 151 0.15 -22.85 3.75
CA LEU A 151 1.06 -23.74 4.48
C LEU A 151 1.52 -23.09 5.79
N PHE A 152 1.89 -21.81 5.74
CA PHE A 152 2.25 -21.06 6.94
C PHE A 152 1.11 -21.01 7.95
N LEU A 153 -0.11 -20.74 7.50
CA LEU A 153 -1.27 -20.64 8.37
C LEU A 153 -1.71 -22.00 8.95
N LYS A 154 -1.51 -23.11 8.24
CA LYS A 154 -1.92 -24.45 8.68
C LYS A 154 -0.82 -25.16 9.47
N GLU A 155 0.40 -25.15 8.94
CA GLU A 155 1.53 -25.95 9.43
C GLU A 155 2.58 -25.12 10.18
N ARG A 156 2.43 -23.78 10.19
CA ARG A 156 3.39 -22.83 10.79
C ARG A 156 4.78 -22.88 10.12
N ILE A 157 4.82 -23.29 8.84
CA ILE A 157 6.03 -23.34 8.03
C ILE A 157 6.10 -22.06 7.19
N LEU A 158 6.97 -21.14 7.58
CA LEU A 158 7.18 -19.87 6.87
C LEU A 158 8.12 -20.08 5.69
N ASP A 159 7.70 -19.66 4.50
CA ASP A 159 8.59 -19.42 3.37
C ASP A 159 9.07 -17.95 3.40
N PRO A 160 10.36 -17.70 3.66
CA PRO A 160 10.87 -16.33 3.75
C PRO A 160 10.91 -15.61 2.40
N GLU A 161 10.88 -16.31 1.28
CA GLU A 161 10.94 -15.72 -0.06
C GLU A 161 9.56 -15.54 -0.69
N SER A 162 8.56 -16.31 -0.23
CA SER A 162 7.23 -16.33 -0.81
C SER A 162 6.16 -16.32 0.28
N ASN A 163 5.67 -15.13 0.60
CA ASN A 163 4.73 -14.92 1.72
C ASN A 163 3.77 -13.75 1.42
N ILE A 164 3.09 -13.22 2.44
CA ILE A 164 2.12 -12.14 2.25
C ILE A 164 2.80 -10.82 1.83
N GLN A 165 4.06 -10.61 2.17
CA GLN A 165 4.82 -9.40 1.81
C GLN A 165 5.58 -9.54 0.49
N PHE A 166 6.17 -10.71 0.24
CA PHE A 166 7.15 -10.95 -0.82
C PHE A 166 6.64 -11.90 -1.89
N GLY A 167 7.14 -11.69 -3.13
CA GLY A 167 6.76 -12.36 -4.35
C GLY A 167 6.03 -11.46 -5.35
N LEU A 168 5.68 -11.99 -6.50
CA LEU A 168 5.09 -11.24 -7.61
C LEU A 168 3.87 -10.42 -7.16
N GLY A 169 3.90 -9.11 -7.44
CA GLY A 169 2.90 -8.12 -7.02
C GLY A 169 3.13 -7.51 -5.64
N GLY A 170 4.13 -8.02 -4.86
CA GLY A 170 4.42 -7.55 -3.51
C GLY A 170 3.24 -7.72 -2.55
N ALA A 171 3.22 -6.96 -1.45
CA ALA A 171 2.10 -6.95 -0.50
C ALA A 171 0.76 -6.50 -1.11
N GLY A 172 0.81 -5.78 -2.24
CA GLY A 172 -0.37 -5.34 -2.98
C GLY A 172 -1.22 -6.47 -3.55
N THR A 173 -0.65 -7.65 -3.79
CA THR A 173 -1.34 -8.83 -4.34
C THR A 173 -2.55 -9.25 -3.50
N PHE A 174 -2.45 -9.16 -2.19
CA PHE A 174 -3.49 -9.56 -1.23
C PHE A 174 -4.28 -8.38 -0.65
N SER A 175 -4.14 -7.18 -1.25
CA SER A 175 -4.92 -6.00 -0.87
C SER A 175 -6.37 -6.12 -1.35
N ASP A 176 -7.32 -5.57 -0.59
CA ASP A 176 -8.74 -5.45 -0.95
C ASP A 176 -9.03 -4.36 -2.00
N GLY A 177 -7.99 -3.83 -2.67
CA GLY A 177 -8.13 -2.76 -3.65
C GLY A 177 -8.31 -1.37 -3.04
N LYS A 178 -7.92 -1.15 -1.80
CA LYS A 178 -7.87 0.19 -1.20
C LYS A 178 -6.84 1.06 -1.92
N LEU A 179 -7.33 1.92 -2.79
CA LEU A 179 -6.52 2.89 -3.54
C LEU A 179 -6.62 4.29 -2.93
N ASN A 180 -6.42 4.37 -1.61
CA ASN A 180 -6.38 5.66 -0.94
C ASN A 180 -5.00 6.29 -1.15
N THR A 181 -4.95 7.38 -1.91
CA THR A 181 -3.74 8.18 -2.04
C THR A 181 -3.96 9.56 -1.45
N GLY A 182 -3.01 10.01 -0.64
CA GLY A 182 -2.91 11.42 -0.21
C GLY A 182 -2.00 12.24 -1.12
N THR A 183 -1.45 11.65 -2.17
CA THR A 183 -0.50 12.30 -3.06
C THR A 183 -1.25 13.29 -3.95
N LYS A 184 -0.91 14.57 -3.85
CA LYS A 184 -1.32 15.62 -4.79
C LYS A 184 -0.41 15.52 -6.02
N ASN A 185 -0.60 14.49 -6.83
CA ASN A 185 0.12 14.38 -8.09
C ASN A 185 -0.74 14.99 -9.20
N THR A 186 -0.21 15.97 -9.90
CA THR A 186 -0.86 16.62 -11.05
C THR A 186 -0.76 15.76 -12.32
N ARG A 187 -0.01 14.66 -12.27
CA ARG A 187 0.12 13.74 -13.41
C ARG A 187 -1.18 12.99 -13.66
N PRO A 188 -1.54 12.73 -14.94
CA PRO A 188 -2.62 11.82 -15.26
C PRO A 188 -2.43 10.49 -14.54
N SER A 189 -3.52 9.89 -14.07
CA SER A 189 -3.44 8.57 -13.42
C SER A 189 -2.84 7.56 -14.40
N PRO A 190 -1.84 6.77 -13.98
CA PRO A 190 -1.25 5.74 -14.81
C PRO A 190 -2.22 4.59 -15.16
N TYR A 191 -3.48 4.70 -14.74
CA TYR A 191 -4.50 3.70 -15.00
C TYR A 191 -5.34 4.07 -16.21
N PRO A 192 -5.51 3.17 -17.19
CA PRO A 192 -6.46 3.32 -18.27
C PRO A 192 -7.88 3.59 -17.74
N ARG A 193 -8.66 4.42 -18.43
CA ARG A 193 -10.06 4.75 -18.05
C ARG A 193 -10.95 3.53 -17.88
N ASN A 194 -10.71 2.48 -18.65
CA ASN A 194 -11.45 1.22 -18.58
C ASN A 194 -11.24 0.47 -17.25
N LEU A 195 -10.12 0.66 -16.54
CA LEU A 195 -9.93 0.14 -15.19
C LEU A 195 -10.69 0.95 -14.12
N ARG A 196 -11.13 2.18 -14.46
CA ARG A 196 -11.98 3.02 -13.61
C ARG A 196 -13.47 2.75 -13.81
N ARG A 197 -13.89 2.23 -14.98
CA ARG A 197 -15.30 2.06 -15.36
C ARG A 197 -16.00 0.87 -14.71
N GLY A 198 -15.29 -0.04 -14.09
CA GLY A 198 -15.90 -1.14 -13.38
C GLY A 198 -16.29 -0.73 -11.97
N GLY A 199 -17.53 -0.36 -11.72
CA GLY A 199 -18.12 -0.11 -10.39
C GLY A 199 -18.06 -1.34 -9.45
N ARG A 200 -17.57 -2.46 -9.92
CA ARG A 200 -17.03 -3.59 -9.16
C ARG A 200 -15.71 -3.96 -9.79
N ALA A 201 -14.62 -3.55 -9.16
CA ALA A 201 -13.32 -4.16 -9.46
C ALA A 201 -13.49 -5.69 -9.43
N PRO A 202 -13.01 -6.43 -10.43
CA PRO A 202 -12.98 -7.89 -10.35
C PRO A 202 -12.32 -8.26 -9.00
N ARG A 203 -12.72 -9.38 -8.41
CA ARG A 203 -12.38 -9.84 -7.05
C ARG A 203 -10.88 -10.00 -6.74
N TYR A 204 -9.98 -9.31 -7.43
CA TYR A 204 -8.54 -9.45 -7.33
C TYR A 204 -7.88 -8.10 -7.05
N SER A 205 -6.86 -8.10 -6.21
CA SER A 205 -6.05 -6.94 -5.87
C SER A 205 -5.33 -6.35 -7.09
N MET A 206 -4.96 -5.07 -7.04
CA MET A 206 -4.29 -4.39 -8.16
C MET A 206 -2.96 -5.02 -8.57
N GLY A 207 -2.23 -5.63 -7.65
CA GLY A 207 -1.02 -6.39 -7.99
C GLY A 207 -1.37 -7.62 -8.84
N CYS A 208 -2.40 -8.39 -8.46
CA CYS A 208 -2.96 -9.46 -9.28
C CYS A 208 -3.61 -8.94 -10.57
N GLN A 209 -4.28 -7.79 -10.55
CA GLN A 209 -4.88 -7.19 -11.75
C GLN A 209 -3.81 -6.73 -12.73
N ALA A 210 -2.74 -6.06 -12.29
CA ALA A 210 -1.63 -5.73 -13.17
C ALA A 210 -0.96 -6.99 -13.74
N ALA A 211 -0.78 -8.03 -12.92
CA ALA A 211 -0.20 -9.29 -13.36
C ALA A 211 -1.15 -10.15 -14.22
N GLN A 212 -2.47 -10.08 -14.00
CA GLN A 212 -3.48 -10.85 -14.74
C GLN A 212 -4.06 -10.11 -15.95
N LEU A 213 -4.16 -8.77 -15.89
CA LEU A 213 -4.65 -7.94 -17.00
C LEU A 213 -3.55 -7.64 -18.03
N ALA A 214 -2.27 -7.79 -17.66
CA ALA A 214 -1.17 -7.62 -18.58
C ALA A 214 -1.33 -8.41 -19.89
N PRO A 215 -1.72 -9.71 -19.88
CA PRO A 215 -1.92 -10.46 -21.13
C PRO A 215 -3.14 -10.03 -21.95
N THR A 216 -4.21 -9.56 -21.31
CA THR A 216 -5.49 -9.31 -21.97
C THR A 216 -5.77 -7.86 -22.27
N SER A 217 -5.31 -6.95 -21.40
CA SER A 217 -5.56 -5.50 -21.52
C SER A 217 -4.39 -4.72 -22.09
N PHE A 218 -3.22 -5.34 -22.15
CA PHE A 218 -1.99 -4.75 -22.66
C PHE A 218 -1.32 -5.70 -23.66
N PRO A 219 -1.80 -5.80 -24.90
CA PRO A 219 -1.21 -6.69 -25.91
C PRO A 219 0.29 -6.46 -26.14
N ARG A 220 0.80 -5.26 -25.86
CA ARG A 220 2.23 -4.93 -25.94
C ARG A 220 3.09 -5.50 -24.80
N LEU A 221 2.44 -5.98 -23.71
CA LEU A 221 3.12 -6.72 -22.64
C LEU A 221 3.16 -8.23 -22.86
N SER A 222 2.53 -8.73 -23.95
CA SER A 222 2.54 -10.15 -24.31
C SER A 222 3.94 -10.79 -24.30
N PRO A 223 5.03 -10.10 -24.72
CA PRO A 223 6.38 -10.62 -24.62
C PRO A 223 6.92 -10.68 -23.18
N LEU A 224 6.35 -9.90 -22.25
CA LEU A 224 6.77 -9.87 -20.85
C LEU A 224 6.01 -10.90 -19.99
N TYR A 225 4.78 -11.23 -20.42
CA TYR A 225 3.91 -12.20 -19.77
C TYR A 225 3.33 -13.12 -20.85
N PRO A 226 3.97 -14.26 -21.16
CA PRO A 226 3.43 -15.20 -22.12
C PRO A 226 2.05 -15.69 -21.69
N SER A 227 1.15 -15.85 -22.65
CA SER A 227 -0.16 -16.46 -22.42
C SER A 227 0.01 -17.84 -21.76
N ALA A 228 -1.03 -18.34 -21.09
CA ALA A 228 -1.00 -19.59 -20.33
C ALA A 228 -0.45 -20.82 -21.11
N SER A 229 -0.33 -20.73 -22.44
CA SER A 229 0.30 -21.74 -23.31
C SER A 229 1.83 -21.66 -23.42
N SER A 230 2.46 -20.58 -22.90
CA SER A 230 3.92 -20.36 -22.94
C SER A 230 4.52 -20.11 -21.56
N SER A 231 3.86 -20.58 -20.50
CA SER A 231 4.29 -20.41 -19.11
C SER A 231 5.68 -20.98 -18.79
N SER A 232 6.21 -21.86 -19.66
CA SER A 232 7.50 -22.50 -19.45
C SER A 232 8.72 -21.57 -19.65
N GLU A 233 8.63 -20.52 -20.50
CA GLU A 233 9.79 -19.66 -20.75
C GLU A 233 9.98 -18.56 -19.70
N VAL A 234 8.92 -17.95 -19.19
CA VAL A 234 9.01 -16.98 -18.08
C VAL A 234 9.27 -17.69 -16.76
N SER A 235 8.62 -18.82 -16.51
CA SER A 235 8.98 -19.72 -15.40
C SER A 235 10.43 -20.15 -15.49
N SER A 236 10.95 -20.47 -16.67
CA SER A 236 12.34 -20.88 -16.87
C SER A 236 13.34 -19.72 -16.76
N VAL A 237 12.94 -18.47 -16.98
CA VAL A 237 13.78 -17.28 -16.71
C VAL A 237 13.73 -16.95 -15.22
N ILE A 238 12.58 -17.01 -14.59
CA ILE A 238 12.41 -16.84 -13.14
C ILE A 238 13.11 -18.00 -12.40
N GLU A 239 12.95 -19.25 -12.81
CA GLU A 239 13.60 -20.43 -12.21
C GLU A 239 15.10 -20.50 -12.52
N ARG A 240 15.56 -20.14 -13.73
CA ARG A 240 17.01 -20.03 -14.05
C ARG A 240 17.68 -18.86 -13.35
N SER A 241 16.96 -17.74 -13.16
CA SER A 241 17.46 -16.65 -12.34
C SER A 241 17.54 -17.07 -10.87
N SER A 242 16.54 -17.77 -10.34
CA SER A 242 16.60 -18.30 -8.97
C SER A 242 17.71 -19.33 -8.78
N SER A 243 18.00 -20.21 -9.76
CA SER A 243 19.11 -21.16 -9.69
C SER A 243 20.48 -20.51 -9.90
N THR A 244 20.57 -19.47 -10.71
CA THR A 244 21.81 -18.70 -10.91
C THR A 244 22.04 -17.73 -9.75
N PHE A 245 20.97 -17.19 -9.14
CA PHE A 245 20.98 -16.38 -7.94
C PHE A 245 20.99 -17.18 -6.63
N ALA A 246 20.74 -18.49 -6.64
CA ALA A 246 20.95 -19.34 -5.47
C ALA A 246 22.41 -19.37 -5.00
N SER A 247 23.35 -19.02 -5.89
CA SER A 247 24.74 -18.72 -5.52
C SER A 247 24.97 -17.27 -5.08
N THR A 248 24.02 -16.35 -5.35
CA THR A 248 24.06 -14.95 -4.96
C THR A 248 22.72 -14.64 -4.28
N ARG A 249 22.66 -14.81 -2.96
CA ARG A 249 21.44 -14.61 -2.13
C ARG A 249 21.01 -13.15 -2.17
N LEU A 250 20.08 -12.78 -3.05
CA LEU A 250 19.50 -11.43 -3.13
C LEU A 250 18.18 -11.37 -2.35
N ALA A 251 18.07 -10.38 -1.46
CA ALA A 251 16.90 -10.09 -0.64
C ALA A 251 15.72 -9.50 -1.46
N PRO A 252 14.46 -9.47 -0.92
CA PRO A 252 13.37 -8.77 -1.55
C PRO A 252 13.74 -7.30 -1.66
N SER A 253 13.90 -6.88 -2.88
CA SER A 253 14.66 -5.70 -3.22
C SER A 253 13.79 -4.46 -3.24
N PRO A 254 14.28 -3.31 -2.83
CA PRO A 254 13.85 -2.08 -3.43
C PRO A 254 13.93 -2.25 -4.94
N VAL A 255 12.95 -1.74 -5.65
CA VAL A 255 13.00 -1.77 -7.10
C VAL A 255 14.16 -0.89 -7.53
N LEU A 256 15.12 -1.50 -8.19
CA LEU A 256 16.26 -0.83 -8.79
C LEU A 256 16.15 -0.99 -10.31
N MET A 257 16.41 0.07 -11.03
CA MET A 257 16.54 0.04 -12.49
C MET A 257 17.97 0.36 -12.86
N SER A 258 18.54 -0.38 -13.79
CA SER A 258 19.87 -0.13 -14.30
C SER A 258 19.86 -0.15 -15.83
N ASN A 259 20.59 0.77 -16.40
CA ASN A 259 20.77 0.97 -17.82
C ASN A 259 22.01 0.20 -18.37
N ARG A 260 22.85 -0.33 -17.47
CA ARG A 260 24.03 -1.08 -17.86
C ARG A 260 24.12 -2.39 -17.06
N PRO A 261 24.08 -3.57 -17.70
CA PRO A 261 24.57 -4.77 -17.08
C PRO A 261 26.08 -4.63 -16.94
N LYS A 262 26.53 -4.10 -15.80
CA LYS A 262 27.94 -4.29 -15.45
C LYS A 262 28.14 -5.77 -15.23
N THR A 263 29.25 -6.27 -15.77
CA THR A 263 29.84 -7.61 -15.61
C THR A 263 29.35 -8.30 -14.34
N PRO A 264 29.00 -9.59 -14.35
CA PRO A 264 28.53 -10.29 -13.18
C PRO A 264 29.44 -9.97 -12.01
N LEU A 265 28.87 -9.53 -10.91
CA LEU A 265 29.59 -9.35 -9.67
C LEU A 265 30.34 -10.65 -9.36
N ALA A 266 31.61 -10.66 -9.71
CA ALA A 266 32.47 -11.82 -9.59
C ALA A 266 32.48 -12.28 -8.15
N SER A 267 32.11 -13.53 -7.94
CA SER A 267 32.21 -14.26 -6.70
C SER A 267 33.62 -14.16 -6.11
N GLN A 268 33.82 -13.31 -5.14
CA GLN A 268 34.87 -13.50 -4.17
C GLN A 268 34.23 -14.08 -2.90
N SER A 269 34.32 -15.40 -2.84
CA SER A 269 34.00 -16.17 -1.64
C SER A 269 34.97 -15.80 -0.50
N ARG A 270 34.47 -15.04 0.48
CA ARG A 270 35.05 -15.12 1.83
C ARG A 270 34.21 -16.08 2.64
N GLN A 271 34.79 -17.23 2.92
CA GLN A 271 34.34 -18.16 3.95
C GLN A 271 34.41 -17.43 5.30
N SER A 272 33.26 -17.15 5.88
CA SER A 272 33.13 -17.00 7.32
C SER A 272 32.15 -18.05 7.81
N THR A 273 32.72 -18.99 8.52
CA THR A 273 32.04 -20.00 9.31
C THR A 273 31.22 -19.35 10.42
N SER A 274 29.89 -19.52 10.38
CA SER A 274 29.08 -19.97 11.53
C SER A 274 27.59 -19.87 11.21
N SER A 275 26.95 -21.04 11.21
CA SER A 275 25.60 -21.40 11.66
C SER A 275 24.46 -20.39 11.50
N SER A 276 23.63 -20.67 10.57
CA SER A 276 22.18 -20.72 10.40
C SER A 276 21.73 -20.11 9.08
N PRO A 277 21.24 -20.89 8.16
CA PRO A 277 20.66 -20.41 6.91
C PRO A 277 19.21 -20.00 7.15
N ALA A 278 18.78 -18.95 6.52
CA ALA A 278 17.41 -18.53 6.36
C ALA A 278 16.84 -17.53 7.39
N GLY A 279 17.11 -16.27 7.20
CA GLY A 279 16.45 -15.21 7.98
C GLY A 279 16.91 -13.78 7.70
N ILE A 280 17.57 -13.50 6.58
CA ILE A 280 18.37 -12.26 6.45
C ILE A 280 18.07 -11.51 5.14
N LEU A 281 16.82 -11.45 4.66
CA LEU A 281 16.60 -11.16 3.23
C LEU A 281 16.56 -9.67 2.85
N LEU A 282 15.91 -8.82 3.63
CA LEU A 282 15.91 -7.37 3.37
C LEU A 282 17.25 -6.76 3.82
N ALA A 283 17.78 -7.21 4.96
CA ALA A 283 19.07 -6.78 5.48
C ALA A 283 20.20 -7.14 4.51
N ILE A 284 20.25 -8.38 3.99
CA ILE A 284 21.27 -8.80 3.00
C ILE A 284 21.28 -7.90 1.77
N PHE A 285 20.10 -7.49 1.28
CA PHE A 285 20.05 -6.62 0.11
C PHE A 285 20.68 -5.25 0.39
N PHE A 286 20.34 -4.64 1.52
CA PHE A 286 20.95 -3.37 1.90
C PHE A 286 22.42 -3.54 2.31
N GLU A 287 22.81 -4.65 2.94
CA GLU A 287 24.20 -5.01 3.18
C GLU A 287 24.97 -5.11 1.85
N LEU A 288 24.40 -5.81 0.85
CA LEU A 288 24.96 -5.88 -0.50
C LEU A 288 25.14 -4.48 -1.13
N LEU A 289 24.13 -3.61 -1.04
CA LEU A 289 24.24 -2.25 -1.54
C LEU A 289 25.33 -1.46 -0.82
N LYS A 290 25.42 -1.62 0.51
CA LYS A 290 26.45 -0.99 1.36
C LYS A 290 27.85 -1.49 0.97
N ASP A 291 28.03 -2.80 0.80
CA ASP A 291 29.30 -3.43 0.40
C ASP A 291 29.77 -2.98 -0.99
N HIS A 292 28.81 -2.59 -1.86
CA HIS A 292 29.08 -2.03 -3.19
C HIS A 292 29.14 -0.50 -3.19
N ASN A 293 29.25 0.14 -2.03
CA ASN A 293 29.35 1.58 -1.87
C ASN A 293 28.18 2.38 -2.47
N VAL A 294 26.98 1.76 -2.53
CA VAL A 294 25.76 2.51 -2.86
C VAL A 294 25.38 3.38 -1.66
N ALA A 295 25.18 4.67 -1.90
CA ALA A 295 24.88 5.61 -0.85
C ALA A 295 23.52 5.30 -0.21
N LEU A 296 23.55 4.97 1.06
CA LEU A 296 22.38 4.70 1.92
C LEU A 296 22.28 5.77 3.00
N ALA A 297 21.07 6.09 3.43
CA ALA A 297 20.83 6.99 4.56
C ALA A 297 19.71 6.44 5.45
N GLN A 298 19.81 6.73 6.73
CA GLN A 298 18.71 6.52 7.67
C GLN A 298 17.52 7.38 7.28
N LYS A 299 16.33 6.88 7.53
CA LYS A 299 15.07 7.57 7.23
C LYS A 299 14.12 7.42 8.39
N THR A 300 13.38 8.48 8.72
CA THR A 300 12.25 8.39 9.65
C THR A 300 11.23 7.38 9.14
N PHE A 301 10.84 6.46 10.01
CA PHE A 301 9.85 5.42 9.76
C PHE A 301 8.86 5.34 10.93
N ALA A 302 8.00 4.35 11.00
CA ALA A 302 7.07 4.21 12.10
C ALA A 302 6.90 2.75 12.50
N MET A 303 6.75 2.52 13.79
CA MET A 303 6.55 1.21 14.40
C MET A 303 5.49 1.26 15.50
N GLY A 304 4.90 0.12 15.81
CA GLY A 304 3.93 -0.02 16.87
C GLY A 304 3.23 -1.36 16.88
N VAL A 305 1.91 -1.33 16.94
CA VAL A 305 1.05 -2.50 17.08
C VAL A 305 -0.19 -2.41 16.20
N ARG A 306 -0.91 -3.51 16.02
CA ARG A 306 -2.29 -3.50 15.50
C ARG A 306 -3.28 -3.33 16.65
N ILE A 307 -4.30 -2.52 16.44
CA ILE A 307 -5.43 -2.37 17.36
C ILE A 307 -6.71 -2.86 16.70
N GLU A 308 -7.49 -3.66 17.42
CA GLU A 308 -8.76 -4.24 16.96
C GLU A 308 -9.95 -3.79 17.81
N HIS A 309 -11.05 -3.47 17.12
CA HIS A 309 -12.34 -3.11 17.71
C HIS A 309 -13.45 -3.86 17.00
N PRO A 310 -14.62 -4.12 17.63
CA PRO A 310 -15.79 -4.56 16.89
C PRO A 310 -16.16 -3.54 15.81
N GLN A 311 -16.36 -4.00 14.56
CA GLN A 311 -16.70 -3.10 13.45
C GLN A 311 -17.97 -2.30 13.75
N CYS A 312 -18.98 -2.94 14.32
CA CYS A 312 -20.24 -2.28 14.66
C CYS A 312 -20.10 -1.09 15.64
N ASP A 313 -19.09 -1.11 16.52
CA ASP A 313 -18.84 0.00 17.44
C ASP A 313 -18.15 1.16 16.72
N ILE A 314 -17.25 0.86 15.78
CA ILE A 314 -16.65 1.85 14.89
C ILE A 314 -17.71 2.48 13.97
N ASP A 315 -18.64 1.67 13.43
CA ASP A 315 -19.75 2.17 12.61
C ASP A 315 -20.61 3.15 13.39
N ARG A 316 -21.00 2.81 14.63
CA ARG A 316 -21.76 3.71 15.50
C ARG A 316 -20.98 4.98 15.85
N ALA A 317 -19.68 4.84 16.12
CA ALA A 317 -18.83 5.99 16.43
C ALA A 317 -18.67 6.93 15.24
N GLN A 318 -18.66 6.41 14.01
CA GLN A 318 -18.52 7.20 12.78
C GLN A 318 -19.85 7.71 12.23
N TYR A 319 -20.87 6.85 12.15
CA TYR A 319 -22.12 7.13 11.46
C TYR A 319 -23.29 7.47 12.40
N GLY A 320 -23.12 7.32 13.72
CA GLY A 320 -24.18 7.61 14.69
C GLY A 320 -25.44 6.77 14.44
N ALA A 321 -26.60 7.41 14.32
CA ALA A 321 -27.88 6.75 14.06
C ALA A 321 -27.97 6.09 12.68
N SER A 322 -27.15 6.53 11.71
CA SER A 322 -27.09 5.95 10.36
C SER A 322 -26.24 4.68 10.28
N ALA A 323 -25.61 4.24 11.39
CA ALA A 323 -24.85 3.00 11.41
C ALA A 323 -25.75 1.81 11.04
N GLY A 324 -25.26 0.97 10.12
CA GLY A 324 -26.02 -0.16 9.59
C GLY A 324 -26.90 0.18 8.36
N HIS A 325 -26.89 1.43 7.91
CA HIS A 325 -27.56 1.78 6.65
C HIS A 325 -26.90 1.05 5.46
N PRO A 326 -27.67 0.36 4.60
CA PRO A 326 -27.12 -0.49 3.52
C PRO A 326 -26.15 0.23 2.58
N ALA A 327 -26.38 1.52 2.33
CA ALA A 327 -25.55 2.33 1.43
C ALA A 327 -24.18 2.74 2.01
N LEU A 328 -23.94 2.58 3.32
CA LEU A 328 -22.71 3.08 3.96
C LEU A 328 -21.57 2.07 4.00
N GLY A 329 -21.85 0.80 4.19
CA GLY A 329 -20.83 -0.22 4.44
C GLY A 329 -20.05 -0.01 5.75
N ALA A 330 -18.98 -0.77 5.93
CA ALA A 330 -18.13 -0.71 7.12
C ALA A 330 -17.37 0.61 7.21
N ALA A 331 -17.45 1.28 8.35
CA ALA A 331 -16.87 2.60 8.57
C ALA A 331 -15.34 2.56 8.64
N PRO A 332 -14.62 3.37 7.84
CA PRO A 332 -13.19 3.60 8.02
C PRO A 332 -12.94 4.74 9.01
N TYR A 333 -11.69 4.80 9.52
CA TYR A 333 -11.21 5.96 10.27
C TYR A 333 -9.75 6.28 9.95
N LYS A 334 -9.37 7.53 10.16
CA LYS A 334 -7.98 8.00 10.14
C LYS A 334 -7.78 8.94 11.32
N LEU A 335 -6.92 8.55 12.25
CA LEU A 335 -6.70 9.25 13.51
C LEU A 335 -5.22 9.63 13.64
N VAL A 336 -4.97 10.78 14.26
CA VAL A 336 -3.63 11.23 14.64
C VAL A 336 -3.73 11.99 15.95
N ALA A 337 -2.77 11.78 16.86
CA ALA A 337 -2.58 12.55 18.07
C ALA A 337 -1.14 13.07 18.10
N HIS A 338 -0.99 14.38 18.24
CA HIS A 338 0.30 15.02 18.45
C HIS A 338 0.56 15.11 19.95
N LEU A 339 1.71 14.65 20.38
CA LEU A 339 2.08 14.59 21.79
C LEU A 339 2.95 15.78 22.19
N PRO A 340 2.96 16.16 23.49
CA PRO A 340 3.78 17.26 23.97
C PRO A 340 5.29 17.08 23.76
N ASN A 341 5.76 15.83 23.66
CA ASN A 341 7.15 15.48 23.39
C ASN A 341 7.55 15.58 21.89
N GLY A 342 6.70 16.17 21.04
CA GLY A 342 6.93 16.33 19.60
C GLY A 342 6.62 15.09 18.75
N ARG A 343 6.33 13.94 19.37
CA ARG A 343 5.96 12.71 18.63
C ARG A 343 4.50 12.72 18.21
N SER A 344 4.18 11.86 17.27
CA SER A 344 2.80 11.63 16.85
C SER A 344 2.45 10.15 16.98
N VAL A 345 1.24 9.89 17.48
CA VAL A 345 0.61 8.57 17.44
C VAL A 345 -0.52 8.61 16.41
N PHE A 346 -0.53 7.69 15.50
CA PHE A 346 -1.50 7.71 14.40
C PHE A 346 -1.95 6.33 13.95
N SER A 347 -3.18 6.29 13.43
CA SER A 347 -3.67 5.10 12.75
C SER A 347 -3.15 5.05 11.31
N PHE A 348 -2.71 3.88 10.87
CA PHE A 348 -2.25 3.65 9.52
C PHE A 348 -2.86 2.37 8.95
N CYS A 349 -3.02 2.28 7.63
CA CYS A 349 -3.58 1.13 6.94
C CYS A 349 -4.79 0.51 7.68
N MET A 350 -5.80 1.35 7.99
CA MET A 350 -7.02 0.91 8.65
C MET A 350 -7.81 -0.04 7.73
N CYS A 351 -8.25 -1.15 8.28
CA CYS A 351 -8.92 -2.26 7.62
C CYS A 351 -10.33 -2.45 8.19
N PRO A 352 -11.37 -1.83 7.58
CA PRO A 352 -12.75 -2.02 8.00
C PRO A 352 -13.22 -3.44 7.66
N GLY A 353 -13.96 -4.06 8.58
CA GLY A 353 -14.43 -5.44 8.42
C GLY A 353 -13.31 -6.41 8.03
N GLY A 354 -12.14 -6.25 8.67
CA GLY A 354 -10.93 -6.96 8.30
C GLY A 354 -10.38 -7.86 9.41
N GLN A 355 -9.15 -8.29 9.21
CA GLN A 355 -8.42 -9.15 10.13
C GLN A 355 -6.97 -8.72 10.26
N VAL A 356 -6.35 -9.03 11.39
CA VAL A 356 -4.90 -8.99 11.56
C VAL A 356 -4.31 -10.19 10.82
N VAL A 357 -3.24 -9.96 10.07
CA VAL A 357 -2.60 -11.01 9.25
C VAL A 357 -1.18 -11.29 9.72
N ALA A 358 -0.72 -12.51 9.52
CA ALA A 358 0.64 -12.95 9.79
C ALA A 358 1.55 -12.43 8.66
N ALA A 359 2.27 -11.34 8.95
CA ALA A 359 3.12 -10.66 7.98
C ALA A 359 4.62 -10.94 8.18
N SER A 360 4.93 -12.01 8.90
CA SER A 360 6.31 -12.46 9.10
C SER A 360 6.95 -12.87 7.77
N SER A 361 8.22 -12.58 7.62
CA SER A 361 9.02 -12.93 6.44
C SER A 361 10.42 -13.42 6.79
N GLU A 362 10.75 -13.45 8.07
CA GLU A 362 12.02 -13.98 8.58
C GLU A 362 11.74 -15.03 9.65
N PRO A 363 12.47 -16.17 9.66
CA PRO A 363 12.34 -17.18 10.70
C PRO A 363 12.56 -16.60 12.10
N CYS A 364 11.73 -17.00 13.04
CA CYS A 364 11.80 -16.52 14.44
C CYS A 364 11.60 -15.00 14.62
N HIS A 365 11.05 -14.29 13.62
CA HIS A 365 10.72 -12.87 13.67
C HIS A 365 9.25 -12.68 13.38
N LEU A 366 8.49 -12.23 14.38
CA LEU A 366 7.05 -12.07 14.26
C LEU A 366 6.70 -10.63 13.90
N CYS A 367 6.05 -10.47 12.77
CA CYS A 367 5.48 -9.21 12.32
C CYS A 367 4.01 -9.39 11.96
N VAL A 368 3.17 -8.43 12.32
CA VAL A 368 1.76 -8.40 11.96
C VAL A 368 1.46 -7.26 11.00
N ASN A 369 0.40 -7.40 10.24
CA ASN A 369 -0.21 -6.35 9.44
C ASN A 369 -1.73 -6.53 9.47
N GLY A 370 -2.49 -5.82 8.64
CA GLY A 370 -3.93 -5.99 8.53
C GLY A 370 -4.38 -6.07 7.08
N ALA A 371 -5.46 -6.80 6.88
CA ALA A 371 -6.15 -6.86 5.61
C ALA A 371 -7.66 -6.77 5.82
N SER A 372 -8.37 -6.12 4.89
CA SER A 372 -9.83 -6.23 4.82
C SER A 372 -10.19 -7.37 3.89
N LEU A 373 -11.28 -8.04 4.20
CA LEU A 373 -11.96 -8.89 3.23
C LEU A 373 -12.57 -8.00 2.14
N ASN A 374 -12.73 -8.52 0.93
CA ASN A 374 -13.36 -7.76 -0.16
C ASN A 374 -14.77 -7.29 0.18
N ALA A 375 -15.55 -8.12 0.88
CA ALA A 375 -16.87 -7.78 1.37
C ALA A 375 -16.86 -6.80 2.55
N ARG A 376 -15.74 -6.62 3.23
CA ARG A 376 -15.58 -5.80 4.45
C ARG A 376 -16.59 -6.15 5.55
N ASP A 377 -16.97 -7.41 5.62
CA ASP A 377 -18.02 -7.98 6.49
C ASP A 377 -17.44 -8.71 7.72
N GLY A 378 -16.14 -8.62 7.92
CA GLY A 378 -15.48 -9.17 9.10
C GLY A 378 -15.94 -8.49 10.38
N ARG A 379 -15.90 -9.23 11.47
CA ARG A 379 -16.42 -8.79 12.79
C ARG A 379 -15.67 -7.59 13.38
N ASN A 380 -14.38 -7.43 13.03
CA ASN A 380 -13.53 -6.40 13.58
C ASN A 380 -13.09 -5.38 12.51
N ALA A 381 -12.97 -4.14 12.97
CA ALA A 381 -12.13 -3.13 12.37
C ALA A 381 -10.73 -3.25 12.98
N ASN A 382 -9.68 -3.14 12.18
CA ASN A 382 -8.32 -3.05 12.71
C ASN A 382 -7.50 -1.97 11.99
N ALA A 383 -6.50 -1.44 12.67
CA ALA A 383 -5.54 -0.49 12.13
C ALA A 383 -4.18 -0.66 12.80
N ALA A 384 -3.12 -0.34 12.08
CA ALA A 384 -1.85 -0.05 12.71
C ALA A 384 -2.00 1.15 13.65
N LEU A 385 -1.44 1.09 14.81
CA LEU A 385 -1.27 2.18 15.76
C LEU A 385 0.22 2.43 15.92
N LEU A 386 0.71 3.48 15.27
CA LEU A 386 2.13 3.70 15.03
C LEU A 386 2.64 4.98 15.69
N VAL A 387 3.93 4.95 15.99
CA VAL A 387 4.73 6.08 16.48
C VAL A 387 5.91 6.29 15.55
N ASN A 388 6.27 7.54 15.27
CA ASN A 388 7.44 7.85 14.49
C ASN A 388 8.72 7.46 15.23
N VAL A 389 9.64 6.85 14.48
CA VAL A 389 11.02 6.57 14.86
C VAL A 389 11.90 7.42 13.95
N THR A 390 12.72 8.25 14.54
CA THR A 390 13.63 9.16 13.82
C THR A 390 15.08 8.65 13.92
N PRO A 391 16.00 9.14 13.08
CA PRO A 391 17.41 8.76 13.20
C PRO A 391 18.00 8.97 14.60
N GLU A 392 17.53 9.98 15.33
CA GLU A 392 17.97 10.29 16.71
C GLU A 392 17.54 9.21 17.73
N ASP A 393 16.59 8.35 17.37
CA ASP A 393 16.16 7.22 18.22
C ASP A 393 17.02 5.96 18.00
N LEU A 394 17.88 5.97 16.98
CA LEU A 394 18.70 4.83 16.62
C LEU A 394 20.02 4.85 17.39
N PRO A 395 20.62 3.67 17.64
CA PRO A 395 21.80 3.58 18.52
C PRO A 395 23.08 4.14 17.89
N ASN A 396 23.13 4.32 16.58
CA ASN A 396 24.28 4.79 15.82
C ASN A 396 23.88 5.31 14.44
N ASP A 397 24.83 5.86 13.69
CA ASP A 397 24.64 6.43 12.36
C ASP A 397 24.70 5.40 11.22
N ASP A 398 24.76 4.10 11.52
CA ASP A 398 24.73 3.07 10.46
C ASP A 398 23.39 3.15 9.70
N PRO A 399 23.39 3.27 8.37
CA PRO A 399 22.17 3.30 7.58
C PRO A 399 21.21 2.14 7.86
N LEU A 400 21.71 1.00 8.33
CA LEU A 400 20.94 -0.21 8.61
C LEU A 400 20.43 -0.31 10.05
N ALA A 401 20.80 0.60 10.94
CA ALA A 401 20.40 0.56 12.36
C ALA A 401 18.87 0.47 12.57
N GLY A 402 18.09 1.11 11.69
CA GLY A 402 16.63 1.01 11.72
C GLY A 402 16.10 -0.39 11.38
N ILE A 403 16.77 -1.13 10.49
CA ILE A 403 16.43 -2.53 10.16
C ILE A 403 16.75 -3.43 11.38
N GLU A 404 17.89 -3.21 12.01
CA GLU A 404 18.27 -3.96 13.20
C GLU A 404 17.28 -3.76 14.35
N LEU A 405 16.81 -2.52 14.55
CA LEU A 405 15.76 -2.21 15.51
C LEU A 405 14.46 -2.96 15.21
N GLN A 406 14.01 -2.95 13.95
CA GLN A 406 12.81 -3.70 13.52
C GLN A 406 12.97 -5.19 13.84
N ARG A 407 14.09 -5.80 13.46
CA ARG A 407 14.39 -7.22 13.70
C ARG A 407 14.45 -7.56 15.20
N ALA A 408 15.06 -6.70 16.01
CA ALA A 408 15.10 -6.89 17.45
C ALA A 408 13.69 -6.95 18.07
N CYS A 409 12.80 -6.04 17.66
CA CYS A 409 11.40 -6.03 18.10
C CYS A 409 10.62 -7.27 17.60
N GLU A 410 10.82 -7.67 16.35
CA GLU A 410 10.17 -8.85 15.76
C GLU A 410 10.62 -10.16 16.44
N ALA A 411 11.91 -10.28 16.74
CA ALA A 411 12.45 -11.42 17.49
C ALA A 411 11.94 -11.46 18.94
N ALA A 412 11.83 -10.30 19.61
CA ALA A 412 11.22 -10.20 20.92
C ALA A 412 9.76 -10.61 20.91
N ALA A 413 8.98 -10.11 19.92
CA ALA A 413 7.59 -10.48 19.74
C ALA A 413 7.39 -11.98 19.49
N TYR A 414 8.27 -12.60 18.70
CA TYR A 414 8.25 -14.05 18.49
C TYR A 414 8.43 -14.84 19.78
N ARG A 415 9.41 -14.44 20.61
CA ARG A 415 9.63 -15.06 21.93
C ARG A 415 8.45 -14.87 22.87
N LEU A 416 7.92 -13.65 22.96
CA LEU A 416 6.75 -13.32 23.79
C LEU A 416 5.49 -14.06 23.35
N GLY A 417 5.34 -14.33 22.05
CA GLY A 417 4.28 -15.15 21.50
C GLY A 417 4.38 -16.63 21.87
N GLY A 418 5.51 -17.08 22.40
CA GLY A 418 5.78 -18.48 22.78
C GLY A 418 6.59 -19.24 21.76
N SER A 419 7.31 -18.56 20.86
CA SER A 419 8.20 -19.13 19.83
C SER A 419 7.51 -20.14 18.90
N ASN A 420 6.23 -19.91 18.62
CA ASN A 420 5.37 -20.79 17.84
C ASN A 420 4.47 -20.05 16.85
N TRP A 421 4.81 -18.80 16.52
CA TRP A 421 4.05 -17.90 15.63
C TRP A 421 2.72 -17.36 16.20
N ASN A 422 2.37 -17.67 17.47
CA ASN A 422 1.33 -16.90 18.12
C ASN A 422 1.80 -15.45 18.29
N ALA A 423 0.91 -14.49 18.04
CA ALA A 423 1.25 -13.09 18.23
C ALA A 423 1.07 -12.69 19.71
N PRO A 424 2.01 -11.94 20.32
CA PRO A 424 1.76 -11.35 21.62
C PRO A 424 0.58 -10.38 21.52
N ALA A 425 -0.34 -10.46 22.48
CA ALA A 425 -1.52 -9.61 22.53
C ALA A 425 -1.79 -9.08 23.94
N GLN A 426 -2.36 -7.90 24.03
CA GLN A 426 -2.67 -7.22 25.27
C GLN A 426 -3.96 -6.42 25.12
N LEU A 427 -4.78 -6.38 26.16
CA LEU A 427 -5.95 -5.50 26.21
C LEU A 427 -5.52 -4.05 26.41
N VAL A 428 -6.19 -3.11 25.76
CA VAL A 428 -5.87 -1.68 25.87
C VAL A 428 -5.91 -1.22 27.34
N GLY A 429 -6.90 -1.66 28.11
CA GLY A 429 -6.99 -1.30 29.54
C GLY A 429 -5.80 -1.78 30.37
N ASP A 430 -5.28 -2.98 30.09
CA ASP A 430 -4.12 -3.53 30.76
C ASP A 430 -2.83 -2.83 30.30
N PHE A 431 -2.71 -2.55 29.00
CA PHE A 431 -1.58 -1.80 28.45
C PHE A 431 -1.47 -0.40 29.08
N LEU A 432 -2.61 0.33 29.18
CA LEU A 432 -2.64 1.65 29.82
C LEU A 432 -2.31 1.59 31.31
N ALA A 433 -2.67 0.49 31.98
CA ALA A 433 -2.35 0.25 33.39
C ALA A 433 -0.94 -0.32 33.62
N GLY A 434 -0.15 -0.57 32.58
CA GLY A 434 1.21 -1.09 32.67
C GLY A 434 1.30 -2.52 33.19
N ARG A 435 0.30 -3.36 32.92
CA ARG A 435 0.27 -4.77 33.37
C ARG A 435 -0.03 -5.73 32.22
N ALA A 436 0.52 -6.93 32.28
CA ALA A 436 0.26 -7.99 31.30
C ALA A 436 -1.23 -8.41 31.32
N SER A 437 -1.78 -8.68 30.14
CA SER A 437 -3.07 -9.36 30.02
C SER A 437 -2.90 -10.86 30.25
N LYS A 438 -3.84 -11.49 30.97
CA LYS A 438 -3.83 -12.93 31.26
C LYS A 438 -4.97 -13.68 30.59
N THR A 439 -6.02 -12.97 30.24
CA THR A 439 -7.27 -13.54 29.71
C THR A 439 -7.83 -12.68 28.58
N PRO A 440 -8.58 -13.28 27.65
CA PRO A 440 -9.25 -12.54 26.59
C PRO A 440 -10.36 -11.64 27.14
N GLY A 441 -10.56 -10.48 26.48
CA GLY A 441 -11.72 -9.62 26.67
C GLY A 441 -12.92 -10.05 25.81
N LYS A 442 -13.89 -9.12 25.66
CA LYS A 442 -15.05 -9.33 24.77
C LYS A 442 -14.67 -9.29 23.30
N VAL A 443 -13.69 -8.47 22.92
CA VAL A 443 -13.18 -8.40 21.56
C VAL A 443 -12.33 -9.63 21.29
N LYS A 444 -12.72 -10.41 20.30
CA LYS A 444 -11.97 -11.61 19.90
C LYS A 444 -10.92 -11.21 18.86
N PRO A 445 -9.62 -11.46 19.09
CA PRO A 445 -8.57 -11.18 18.10
C PRO A 445 -8.80 -11.97 16.81
N THR A 446 -8.36 -11.40 15.69
CA THR A 446 -8.53 -12.00 14.36
C THR A 446 -7.26 -12.60 13.80
N TYR A 447 -6.12 -12.47 14.47
CA TYR A 447 -4.85 -13.03 14.03
C TYR A 447 -4.95 -14.56 13.86
N PRO A 448 -4.65 -15.11 12.67
CA PRO A 448 -5.04 -16.48 12.32
C PRO A 448 -4.25 -17.56 13.03
N LEU A 449 -3.00 -17.31 13.41
CA LEU A 449 -2.14 -18.29 14.09
C LEU A 449 -2.36 -18.35 15.62
N GLY A 450 -3.29 -17.52 16.14
CA GLY A 450 -3.57 -17.43 17.57
C GLY A 450 -2.72 -16.38 18.29
N VAL A 451 -3.15 -16.03 19.49
CA VAL A 451 -2.48 -15.01 20.30
C VAL A 451 -2.06 -15.56 21.66
N THR A 452 -0.96 -15.00 22.19
CA THR A 452 -0.51 -15.21 23.57
C THR A 452 -0.76 -13.92 24.35
N TRP A 453 -1.59 -13.98 25.38
CA TRP A 453 -1.89 -12.85 26.24
C TRP A 453 -0.70 -12.56 27.15
N THR A 454 -0.12 -11.36 27.01
CA THR A 454 1.12 -10.97 27.69
C THR A 454 1.24 -9.44 27.80
N ALA A 455 2.40 -8.95 28.16
CA ALA A 455 2.78 -7.54 28.12
C ALA A 455 3.51 -7.25 26.79
N ILE A 456 2.80 -6.63 25.83
CA ILE A 456 3.33 -6.35 24.48
C ILE A 456 4.43 -5.29 24.49
N ASP A 457 4.48 -4.48 25.54
CA ASP A 457 5.48 -3.44 25.76
C ASP A 457 6.91 -4.01 25.90
N GLU A 458 7.06 -5.27 26.29
CA GLU A 458 8.37 -5.94 26.33
C GLU A 458 9.02 -6.18 24.94
N ALA A 459 8.22 -6.05 23.86
CA ALA A 459 8.70 -6.20 22.47
C ALA A 459 8.97 -4.87 21.76
N LEU A 460 8.74 -3.73 22.41
CA LEU A 460 8.84 -2.41 21.80
C LEU A 460 9.82 -1.51 22.58
N PRO A 461 10.50 -0.58 21.89
CA PRO A 461 11.27 0.47 22.55
C PRO A 461 10.41 1.30 23.51
N GLN A 462 10.98 1.70 24.64
CA GLN A 462 10.27 2.41 25.69
C GLN A 462 9.59 3.69 25.21
N HIS A 463 10.26 4.47 24.37
CA HIS A 463 9.70 5.72 23.82
C HIS A 463 8.44 5.48 22.95
N ILE A 464 8.34 4.33 22.29
CA ILE A 464 7.14 3.92 21.54
C ILE A 464 6.03 3.57 22.52
N VAL A 465 6.32 2.76 23.54
CA VAL A 465 5.36 2.35 24.57
C VAL A 465 4.75 3.58 25.28
N GLU A 466 5.60 4.50 25.73
CA GLU A 466 5.18 5.74 26.39
C GLU A 466 4.31 6.60 25.45
N SER A 467 4.72 6.73 24.19
CA SER A 467 3.95 7.48 23.20
C SER A 467 2.58 6.85 22.97
N LEU A 468 2.51 5.52 22.82
CA LEU A 468 1.24 4.81 22.65
C LEU A 468 0.32 4.99 23.86
N ARG A 469 0.85 4.91 25.11
CA ARG A 469 0.09 5.14 26.34
C ARG A 469 -0.47 6.56 26.42
N LEU A 470 0.31 7.55 26.03
CA LEU A 470 -0.15 8.95 25.98
C LEU A 470 -1.15 9.20 24.84
N GLY A 471 -0.93 8.57 23.69
CA GLY A 471 -1.72 8.79 22.48
C GLY A 471 -3.10 8.13 22.50
N LEU A 472 -3.22 6.92 23.03
CA LEU A 472 -4.48 6.15 23.03
C LEU A 472 -5.66 6.93 23.62
N PRO A 473 -5.57 7.56 24.83
CA PRO A 473 -6.66 8.37 25.35
C PRO A 473 -6.99 9.60 24.51
N LEU A 474 -5.97 10.21 23.84
CA LEU A 474 -6.20 11.33 22.94
C LEU A 474 -6.95 10.90 21.67
N LEU A 475 -6.67 9.71 21.17
CA LEU A 475 -7.39 9.12 20.05
C LEU A 475 -8.82 8.73 20.45
N GLY A 476 -9.03 8.24 21.68
CA GLY A 476 -10.34 7.98 22.25
C GLY A 476 -11.25 9.21 22.30
N LYS A 477 -10.67 10.40 22.56
CA LYS A 477 -11.39 11.69 22.47
C LYS A 477 -11.82 12.03 21.03
N LYS A 478 -11.09 11.57 20.01
CA LYS A 478 -11.39 11.82 18.58
C LYS A 478 -12.38 10.84 18.01
N LEU A 479 -12.31 9.57 18.46
CA LEU A 479 -13.23 8.51 18.06
C LEU A 479 -13.69 7.77 19.31
N ARG A 480 -14.91 8.02 19.71
CA ARG A 480 -15.50 7.45 20.95
C ARG A 480 -15.37 5.94 20.98
N GLY A 481 -14.76 5.42 22.05
CA GLY A 481 -14.54 3.99 22.25
C GLY A 481 -13.32 3.42 21.57
N TYR A 482 -12.46 4.26 21.00
CA TYR A 482 -11.18 3.82 20.43
C TYR A 482 -10.23 3.29 21.51
N ASP A 483 -10.24 3.89 22.68
CA ASP A 483 -9.46 3.53 23.88
C ASP A 483 -10.21 2.59 24.84
N ARG A 484 -11.25 1.89 24.36
CA ARG A 484 -12.02 0.96 25.20
C ARG A 484 -11.12 -0.10 25.82
N PRO A 485 -11.35 -0.45 27.12
CA PRO A 485 -10.42 -1.31 27.85
C PRO A 485 -10.24 -2.73 27.27
N ASP A 486 -11.25 -3.25 26.56
CA ASP A 486 -11.26 -4.58 25.96
C ASP A 486 -10.91 -4.60 24.46
N ALA A 487 -10.50 -3.46 23.87
CA ALA A 487 -9.85 -3.45 22.56
C ALA A 487 -8.54 -4.24 22.64
N VAL A 488 -8.16 -4.87 21.54
CA VAL A 488 -6.99 -5.77 21.51
C VAL A 488 -5.85 -5.11 20.77
N LEU A 489 -4.71 -5.04 21.41
CA LEU A 489 -3.42 -4.74 20.79
C LEU A 489 -2.78 -6.07 20.41
N THR A 490 -2.30 -6.17 19.16
CA THR A 490 -1.55 -7.34 18.65
C THR A 490 -0.25 -6.84 18.04
N GLY A 491 0.86 -7.42 18.41
CA GLY A 491 2.16 -6.89 18.02
C GLY A 491 3.11 -7.91 17.41
N VAL A 492 4.14 -7.41 16.80
CA VAL A 492 4.47 -5.99 16.57
C VAL A 492 4.24 -5.65 15.09
N GLU A 493 3.90 -4.40 14.79
CA GLU A 493 3.90 -3.91 13.40
C GLU A 493 5.10 -2.97 13.21
N THR A 494 6.11 -3.46 12.54
CA THR A 494 7.41 -2.79 12.39
C THR A 494 7.69 -2.34 10.97
N ARG A 495 7.01 -2.95 9.98
CA ARG A 495 7.29 -2.78 8.55
C ARG A 495 6.23 -1.93 7.83
N SER A 496 5.87 -0.78 8.42
CA SER A 496 4.94 0.18 7.81
C SER A 496 5.59 1.03 6.73
N SER A 497 6.91 1.20 6.76
CA SER A 497 7.74 1.90 5.77
C SER A 497 9.21 1.50 5.91
N SER A 498 10.00 1.70 4.85
CA SER A 498 11.44 1.44 4.88
C SER A 498 12.14 2.37 5.86
N PRO A 499 13.01 1.87 6.75
CA PRO A 499 13.87 2.69 7.62
C PRO A 499 15.12 3.21 6.91
N VAL A 500 15.36 2.77 5.68
CA VAL A 500 16.54 3.11 4.86
C VAL A 500 16.09 3.78 3.58
N THR A 501 16.87 4.75 3.12
CA THR A 501 16.74 5.36 1.79
C THR A 501 17.99 5.06 0.98
N VAL A 502 17.83 4.54 -0.24
CA VAL A 502 18.89 4.51 -1.24
C VAL A 502 18.96 5.89 -1.87
N THR A 503 20.00 6.65 -1.56
CA THR A 503 20.06 8.08 -1.86
C THR A 503 20.07 8.33 -3.36
N ARG A 504 19.15 9.19 -3.84
CA ARG A 504 19.06 9.60 -5.25
C ARG A 504 18.88 11.11 -5.38
N ASP A 505 19.24 11.66 -6.52
CA ASP A 505 19.03 13.06 -6.88
C ASP A 505 17.57 13.33 -7.34
N ARG A 506 17.30 14.57 -7.76
CA ARG A 506 15.97 14.98 -8.24
C ARG A 506 15.59 14.34 -9.58
N ALA A 507 16.58 13.95 -10.37
CA ALA A 507 16.43 13.23 -11.64
C ALA A 507 16.29 11.71 -11.44
N CYS A 508 16.20 11.24 -10.19
CA CYS A 508 16.06 9.84 -9.80
C CYS A 508 17.33 8.99 -9.93
N HIS A 509 18.51 9.58 -10.17
CA HIS A 509 19.78 8.84 -10.22
C HIS A 509 20.30 8.57 -8.82
N ALA A 510 20.79 7.36 -8.56
CA ALA A 510 21.54 7.09 -7.35
C ALA A 510 22.81 7.98 -7.33
N VAL A 511 23.05 8.69 -6.21
CA VAL A 511 24.12 9.69 -6.14
C VAL A 511 25.53 9.09 -6.21
N SER A 512 25.69 7.82 -5.89
CA SER A 512 26.98 7.13 -5.87
C SER A 512 27.17 6.11 -6.98
N THR A 513 26.12 5.81 -7.76
CA THR A 513 26.15 4.70 -8.72
C THR A 513 25.46 5.10 -10.03
N PRO A 514 26.24 5.51 -11.04
CA PRO A 514 25.69 5.86 -12.35
C PRO A 514 24.89 4.72 -12.97
N GLY A 515 23.77 5.05 -13.61
CA GLY A 515 22.89 4.08 -14.27
C GLY A 515 22.00 3.28 -13.31
N LEU A 516 21.95 3.64 -12.01
CA LEU A 516 21.07 3.08 -11.02
C LEU A 516 19.95 4.07 -10.65
N TYR A 517 18.69 3.62 -10.68
CA TYR A 517 17.49 4.43 -10.41
C TYR A 517 16.70 3.81 -9.25
N PRO A 518 17.01 4.14 -7.98
CA PRO A 518 16.29 3.61 -6.83
C PRO A 518 14.86 4.09 -6.82
N CYS A 519 13.87 3.20 -6.73
CA CYS A 519 12.46 3.58 -6.70
C CYS A 519 11.60 2.73 -5.77
N GLY A 520 10.44 3.28 -5.42
CA GLY A 520 9.43 2.61 -4.65
C GLY A 520 9.65 2.62 -3.15
N GLU A 521 8.90 1.77 -2.46
CA GLU A 521 8.88 1.70 -0.99
C GLU A 521 10.18 1.14 -0.43
N GLY A 522 10.71 0.07 -1.04
CA GLY A 522 11.97 -0.53 -0.62
C GLY A 522 13.16 0.42 -0.71
N ALA A 523 13.19 1.29 -1.72
CA ALA A 523 14.22 2.34 -1.83
C ALA A 523 13.97 3.56 -0.93
N GLY A 524 12.87 3.60 -0.17
CA GLY A 524 12.56 4.66 0.78
C GLY A 524 11.72 5.82 0.23
N TYR A 525 11.19 5.74 -1.00
CA TYR A 525 10.51 6.86 -1.68
C TYR A 525 9.00 6.75 -1.73
N ALA A 526 8.42 5.66 -1.26
CA ALA A 526 6.99 5.43 -1.24
C ALA A 526 6.55 4.78 0.08
N GLY A 527 5.26 4.83 0.39
CA GLY A 527 4.66 4.21 1.57
C GLY A 527 3.27 3.65 1.26
N GLY A 528 3.07 3.11 0.05
CA GLY A 528 1.82 2.46 -0.36
C GLY A 528 1.75 2.25 -1.86
N ILE A 529 0.74 1.48 -2.30
CA ILE A 529 0.57 0.99 -3.68
C ILE A 529 0.66 2.12 -4.72
N MET A 530 -0.15 3.17 -4.57
CA MET A 530 -0.22 4.27 -5.54
C MET A 530 1.06 5.11 -5.60
N SER A 531 1.64 5.43 -4.45
CA SER A 531 2.88 6.19 -4.39
C SER A 531 4.05 5.39 -4.97
N ALA A 532 4.10 4.07 -4.72
CA ALA A 532 5.11 3.19 -5.28
C ALA A 532 4.99 3.09 -6.81
N ALA A 533 3.77 2.90 -7.34
CA ALA A 533 3.51 2.86 -8.77
C ALA A 533 3.93 4.17 -9.47
N THR A 534 3.51 5.31 -8.90
CA THR A 534 3.87 6.64 -9.45
C THR A 534 5.37 6.89 -9.43
N ASP A 535 6.05 6.46 -8.37
CA ASP A 535 7.49 6.61 -8.26
C ASP A 535 8.24 5.71 -9.26
N GLY A 536 7.74 4.48 -9.49
CA GLY A 536 8.26 3.59 -10.52
C GLY A 536 8.15 4.18 -11.92
N ILE A 537 7.00 4.77 -12.28
CA ILE A 537 6.81 5.48 -13.54
C ILE A 537 7.81 6.63 -13.66
N ARG A 538 7.92 7.46 -12.62
CA ARG A 538 8.83 8.60 -12.61
C ARG A 538 10.28 8.21 -12.87
N CYS A 539 10.74 7.12 -12.24
CA CYS A 539 12.11 6.64 -12.42
C CYS A 539 12.32 6.01 -13.82
N ALA A 540 11.29 5.35 -14.36
CA ALA A 540 11.33 4.85 -15.73
C ALA A 540 11.40 5.98 -16.77
N GLU A 541 10.61 7.05 -16.58
CA GLU A 541 10.66 8.26 -17.41
C GLU A 541 12.05 8.92 -17.36
N ALA A 542 12.68 8.97 -16.17
CA ALA A 542 14.03 9.49 -16.01
C ALA A 542 15.04 8.65 -16.80
N LEU A 543 14.97 7.32 -16.69
CA LEU A 543 15.82 6.42 -17.47
C LEU A 543 15.62 6.59 -18.98
N ILE A 544 14.38 6.73 -19.46
CA ILE A 544 14.08 6.96 -20.88
C ILE A 544 14.67 8.29 -21.36
N ALA A 545 14.65 9.33 -20.52
CA ALA A 545 15.21 10.64 -20.86
C ALA A 545 16.75 10.63 -20.95
N ASP A 546 17.42 9.66 -20.34
CA ASP A 546 18.87 9.51 -20.36
C ASP A 546 19.36 8.66 -21.54
N LEU A 547 18.46 8.05 -22.31
CA LEU A 547 18.76 7.24 -23.49
C LEU A 547 18.73 8.08 -24.77
#